data_bf6912708fdb3be1b1ef188fb0bce077
#
_entry.id   bf6912708fdb3be1b1ef188fb0bce077
#
_cell.length_a   1.000
_cell.length_b   1.000
_cell.length_c   1.000
_cell.angle_alpha   90.00
_cell.angle_beta   90.00
_cell.angle_gamma   90.00
#
_symmetry.space_group_name_H-M   'P 1'
#
loop_
_entity.id
_entity.type
_entity.pdbx_description
1 polymer ?
#
loop_
_entity_poly.entity_id
_entity_poly.type
_entity_poly.pdbx_seq_one_letter_code
_entity_poly.pdbx_strand_id
1 'polypeptide(L)' 'MSSIATLGSHCALQVLKGAKDEGFKTILVCEKKREKLYRRFRFIDEFVLVDSLNE' A
#
# COMPACT_ATOMS: atom_id res chain seq x y z
N MET A 1 10.07 1.23 15.57
CA MET A 1 9.07 1.87 14.72
C MET A 1 8.25 0.81 14.00
N SER A 2 6.94 0.94 14.04
CA SER A 2 6.05 -0.06 13.45
C SER A 2 5.74 0.27 12.00
N SER A 3 5.43 -0.76 11.22
CA SER A 3 4.99 -0.59 9.85
C SER A 3 3.70 -1.35 9.62
N ILE A 4 2.90 -0.87 8.69
CA ILE A 4 1.64 -1.48 8.31
C ILE A 4 1.73 -1.86 6.83
N ALA A 5 1.44 -3.12 6.53
CA ALA A 5 1.42 -3.62 5.18
C ALA A 5 0.01 -4.09 4.84
N THR A 6 -0.45 -3.81 3.61
CA THR A 6 -1.76 -4.25 3.19
C THR A 6 -1.77 -4.55 1.69
N LEU A 7 -2.74 -5.37 1.27
CA LEU A 7 -2.91 -5.71 -0.13
C LEU A 7 -3.63 -4.58 -0.87
N GLY A 8 -3.26 -4.39 -2.14
CA GLY A 8 -3.87 -3.36 -2.95
C GLY A 8 -5.32 -3.68 -3.29
N SER A 9 -6.24 -3.16 -2.51
CA SER A 9 -7.66 -3.33 -2.69
C SER A 9 -8.36 -2.00 -2.44
N HIS A 10 -9.69 -2.00 -2.53
CA HIS A 10 -10.46 -0.78 -2.34
C HIS A 10 -10.20 -0.11 -1.00
N CYS A 11 -10.02 -0.91 0.04
CA CYS A 11 -9.86 -0.37 1.39
C CYS A 11 -8.40 -0.10 1.75
N ALA A 12 -7.46 -0.55 0.92
CA ALA A 12 -6.05 -0.43 1.24
C ALA A 12 -5.62 1.02 1.47
N LEU A 13 -6.07 1.92 0.62
CA LEU A 13 -5.65 3.31 0.70
C LEU A 13 -6.15 3.98 1.98
N GLN A 14 -7.36 3.66 2.41
CA GLN A 14 -7.90 4.20 3.65
C GLN A 14 -7.10 3.71 4.85
N VAL A 15 -6.79 2.42 4.86
CA VAL A 15 -6.00 1.83 5.94
C VAL A 15 -4.62 2.46 6.00
N LEU A 16 -3.96 2.59 4.84
CA LEU A 16 -2.60 3.14 4.80
C LEU A 16 -2.58 4.62 5.17
N LYS A 17 -3.57 5.37 4.73
CA LYS A 17 -3.63 6.78 5.09
C LYS A 17 -3.80 6.95 6.60
N GLY A 18 -4.66 6.15 7.21
CA GLY A 18 -4.83 6.17 8.64
C GLY A 18 -3.56 5.80 9.37
N ALA A 19 -2.86 4.77 8.88
CA ALA A 19 -1.60 4.37 9.48
C ALA A 19 -0.54 5.47 9.36
N LYS A 20 -0.49 6.15 8.21
CA LYS A 20 0.46 7.24 8.02
C LYS A 20 0.19 8.39 8.97
N ASP A 21 -1.09 8.73 9.16
CA ASP A 21 -1.47 9.78 10.09
C ASP A 21 -1.06 9.45 11.52
N GLU A 22 -0.98 8.16 11.85
CA GLU A 22 -0.55 7.71 13.17
C GLU A 22 0.97 7.54 13.28
N GLY A 23 1.71 7.83 12.21
CA GLY A 23 3.15 7.77 12.22
C GLY A 23 3.76 6.42 11.87
N PHE A 24 2.97 5.51 11.31
CA PHE A 24 3.50 4.21 10.88
C PHE A 24 4.11 4.30 9.49
N LYS A 25 5.08 3.41 9.24
CA LYS A 25 5.58 3.21 7.89
C LYS A 25 4.53 2.40 7.11
N THR A 26 4.22 2.84 5.91
CA THR A 26 3.17 2.21 5.10
C THR A 26 3.77 1.43 3.95
N ILE A 27 3.27 0.19 3.76
CA ILE A 27 3.74 -0.70 2.73
C ILE A 27 2.53 -1.23 1.97
N LEU A 28 2.52 -1.08 0.66
CA LEU A 28 1.44 -1.58 -0.17
C LEU A 28 1.92 -2.75 -1.01
N VAL A 29 1.25 -3.89 -0.88
CA VAL A 29 1.50 -5.04 -1.74
C VAL A 29 0.48 -4.99 -2.88
N CYS A 30 0.95 -4.82 -4.11
CA CYS A 30 0.05 -4.70 -5.25
C CYS A 30 0.61 -5.42 -6.47
N GLU A 31 -0.27 -5.69 -7.42
CA GLU A 31 0.14 -6.26 -8.69
C GLU A 31 0.93 -5.24 -9.50
N LYS A 32 1.93 -5.72 -10.24
CA LYS A 32 2.78 -4.84 -11.04
C LYS A 32 1.99 -3.96 -11.99
N LYS A 33 0.92 -4.49 -12.56
CA LYS A 33 0.10 -3.74 -13.51
C LYS A 33 -0.65 -2.60 -12.87
N ARG A 34 -0.78 -2.61 -11.54
CA ARG A 34 -1.48 -1.57 -10.80
C ARG A 34 -0.56 -0.59 -10.12
N GLU A 35 0.75 -0.78 -10.26
CA GLU A 35 1.72 0.07 -9.59
C GLU A 35 1.53 1.55 -9.92
N LYS A 36 1.34 1.87 -11.20
CA LYS A 36 1.20 3.25 -11.61
C LYS A 36 0.01 3.94 -10.96
N LEU A 37 -1.06 3.18 -10.73
CA LEU A 37 -2.25 3.70 -10.11
C LEU A 37 -1.97 4.13 -8.68
N TYR A 38 -1.21 3.33 -7.95
CA TYR A 38 -0.95 3.58 -6.54
C TYR A 38 0.24 4.52 -6.30
N ARG A 39 1.15 4.65 -7.24
CA ARG A 39 2.32 5.50 -7.06
C ARG A 39 1.99 6.98 -6.95
N ARG A 40 0.81 7.36 -7.34
CA ARG A 40 0.38 8.76 -7.21
C ARG A 40 0.07 9.13 -5.76
N PHE A 41 -0.03 8.15 -4.87
CA PHE A 41 -0.32 8.39 -3.46
C PHE A 41 0.97 8.47 -2.66
N ARG A 42 1.23 9.64 -2.09
CA ARG A 42 2.50 9.90 -1.41
C ARG A 42 2.56 9.35 0.01
N PHE A 43 1.44 8.94 0.56
CA PHE A 43 1.43 8.39 1.91
C PHE A 43 1.84 6.91 1.94
N ILE A 44 2.18 6.33 0.81
CA ILE A 44 2.68 4.96 0.75
C ILE A 44 4.20 5.01 0.70
N ASP A 45 4.86 4.49 1.72
CA ASP A 45 6.32 4.55 1.84
C ASP A 45 7.01 3.52 0.96
N GLU A 46 6.44 2.32 0.85
CA GLU A 46 7.03 1.25 0.07
C GLU A 46 5.98 0.49 -0.72
N PHE A 47 6.42 -0.05 -1.85
CA PHE A 47 5.59 -0.94 -2.68
C PHE A 47 6.25 -2.31 -2.75
N VAL A 48 5.46 -3.35 -2.54
CA VAL A 48 5.90 -4.73 -2.81
C VAL A 48 5.11 -5.19 -4.03
N LEU A 49 5.81 -5.40 -5.14
CA LEU A 49 5.17 -5.75 -6.40
C LEU A 49 5.13 -7.26 -6.57
N VAL A 50 3.98 -7.76 -6.95
CA VAL A 50 3.78 -9.18 -7.22
C VAL A 50 3.16 -9.35 -8.59
N ASP A 51 3.30 -10.55 -9.17
CA ASP A 51 2.77 -10.80 -10.52
C ASP A 51 1.25 -10.83 -10.52
N SER A 52 0.66 -11.43 -9.51
CA SER A 52 -0.79 -11.44 -9.36
C SER A 52 -1.15 -11.72 -7.91
N LEU A 53 -2.32 -11.23 -7.52
CA LEU A 53 -2.85 -11.48 -6.20
C LEU A 53 -3.97 -12.51 -6.32
N ASN A 54 -3.71 -13.68 -5.77
CA ASN A 54 -4.71 -14.75 -5.72
C ASN A 54 -5.34 -14.76 -4.35
N GLU A 55 -6.63 -14.62 -4.34
CA GLU A 55 -7.38 -14.63 -3.09
C GLU A 55 -8.08 -15.93 -2.86
#